data_2f8e6fc3b1183eef1f9943cc12c5ad91
#
_entry.id   2f8e6fc3b1183eef1f9943cc12c5ad91
#
_cell.length_a   1.000
_cell.length_b   1.000
_cell.length_c   1.000
_cell.angle_alpha   90.00
_cell.angle_beta   90.00
_cell.angle_gamma   90.00
#
_symmetry.space_group_name_H-M   'P 1'
#
loop_
_entity.id
_entity.type
_entity.pdbx_description
1 polymer ?
#
loop_
_entity_poly.entity_id
_entity_poly.type
_entity_poly.pdbx_seq_one_letter_code
_entity_poly.pdbx_strand_id
1 'polypeptide(L)'
;MRRETARTHDDMNEQQLEREARDAAQAHDPEAAQRALARVEQLLEKQRRVEALVQREQTPAEEKKALVEQLVHRQHLNAVKSIVDRLHPADIAYILEALPLEDRLTVWDGVKADRDGEILIEVSDAVRETLIASMNREELVDAVESLETDEIA
;
A
#
# COMPACT_ATOMS: atom_id res chain seq x y z
N MET A 1 41.01 30.10 6.47
CA MET A 1 39.92 30.19 5.48
C MET A 1 39.76 28.96 4.63
N ARG A 2 40.81 28.25 4.22
CA ARG A 2 40.71 27.03 3.41
C ARG A 2 40.22 25.78 4.17
N ARG A 3 40.23 25.75 5.49
CA ARG A 3 39.80 24.62 6.32
C ARG A 3 38.29 24.60 6.58
N GLU A 4 37.60 25.74 6.52
CA GLU A 4 36.14 25.80 6.70
C GLU A 4 35.34 25.33 5.50
N THR A 5 35.84 25.59 4.28
CA THR A 5 35.19 25.13 3.04
C THR A 5 35.34 23.60 2.82
N ALA A 6 36.39 22.98 3.33
CA ALA A 6 36.58 21.54 3.27
C ALA A 6 35.68 20.79 4.27
N ARG A 7 35.42 21.35 5.46
CA ARG A 7 34.50 20.74 6.46
C ARG A 7 33.05 20.77 6.03
N THR A 8 32.59 21.87 5.43
CA THR A 8 31.21 21.97 4.93
C THR A 8 30.95 21.02 3.75
N HIS A 9 31.94 20.73 2.94
CA HIS A 9 31.79 19.81 1.84
C HIS A 9 31.78 18.34 2.30
N ASP A 10 32.61 17.98 3.27
CA ASP A 10 32.62 16.67 3.90
C ASP A 10 31.35 16.41 4.72
N ASP A 11 30.88 17.40 5.49
CA ASP A 11 29.63 17.30 6.26
C ASP A 11 28.41 17.13 5.36
N MET A 12 28.38 17.82 4.22
CA MET A 12 27.30 17.66 3.24
C MET A 12 27.36 16.28 2.56
N ASN A 13 28.52 15.74 2.32
CA ASN A 13 28.68 14.41 1.72
C ASN A 13 28.28 13.30 2.69
N GLU A 14 28.64 13.43 3.97
CA GLU A 14 28.22 12.50 5.02
C GLU A 14 26.70 12.51 5.23
N GLN A 15 26.06 13.70 5.26
CA GLN A 15 24.63 13.83 5.37
C GLN A 15 23.89 13.25 4.16
N GLN A 16 24.45 13.41 2.98
CA GLN A 16 23.89 12.86 1.76
C GLN A 16 23.99 11.33 1.75
N LEU A 17 25.14 10.77 2.17
CA LEU A 17 25.33 9.33 2.32
C LEU A 17 24.40 8.73 3.39
N GLU A 18 24.20 9.43 4.50
CA GLU A 18 23.25 9.01 5.54
C GLU A 18 21.81 9.02 5.05
N ARG A 19 21.41 10.00 4.23
CA ARG A 19 20.10 10.05 3.60
C ARG A 19 19.91 8.91 2.62
N GLU A 20 20.90 8.68 1.76
CA GLU A 20 20.88 7.57 0.80
C GLU A 20 20.85 6.22 1.51
N ALA A 21 21.57 6.06 2.60
CA ALA A 21 21.54 4.85 3.42
C ALA A 21 20.18 4.67 4.14
N ARG A 22 19.57 5.75 4.62
CA ARG A 22 18.22 5.70 5.20
C ARG A 22 17.15 5.39 4.16
N ASP A 23 17.23 6.03 2.99
CA ASP A 23 16.33 5.79 1.88
C ASP A 23 16.48 4.36 1.36
N ALA A 24 17.70 3.86 1.25
CA ALA A 24 17.97 2.47 0.88
C ALA A 24 17.48 1.48 1.93
N ALA A 25 17.63 1.80 3.22
CA ALA A 25 17.13 0.97 4.33
C ALA A 25 15.60 0.99 4.42
N GLN A 26 14.96 2.12 4.07
CA GLN A 26 13.50 2.25 4.01
C GLN A 26 12.92 1.69 2.70
N ALA A 27 13.72 1.66 1.62
CA ALA A 27 13.25 1.31 0.30
C ALA A 27 12.94 -0.17 0.10
N HIS A 28 13.66 -1.08 0.77
CA HIS A 28 13.41 -2.51 0.63
C HIS A 28 14.06 -3.31 1.75
N ASP A 29 13.29 -3.58 2.77
CA ASP A 29 13.63 -4.54 3.81
C ASP A 29 12.72 -5.77 3.64
N PRO A 30 13.25 -6.92 3.16
CA PRO A 30 12.43 -8.12 2.96
C PRO A 30 11.73 -8.60 4.24
N GLU A 31 12.36 -8.43 5.40
CA GLU A 31 11.75 -8.80 6.67
C GLU A 31 10.60 -7.87 7.04
N ALA A 32 10.71 -6.58 6.77
CA ALA A 32 9.64 -5.63 6.99
C ALA A 32 8.45 -5.91 6.07
N ALA A 33 8.70 -6.26 4.81
CA ALA A 33 7.66 -6.64 3.85
C ALA A 33 6.93 -7.92 4.31
N GLN A 34 7.66 -8.92 4.79
CA GLN A 34 7.08 -10.16 5.31
C GLN A 34 6.24 -9.91 6.57
N ARG A 35 6.70 -9.06 7.48
CA ARG A 35 5.93 -8.68 8.68
C ARG A 35 4.65 -7.94 8.30
N ALA A 36 4.73 -7.03 7.35
CA ALA A 36 3.57 -6.30 6.84
C ALA A 36 2.58 -7.24 6.17
N LEU A 37 3.04 -8.19 5.37
CA LEU A 37 2.20 -9.22 4.75
C LEU A 37 1.47 -10.04 5.82
N ALA A 38 2.17 -10.49 6.86
CA ALA A 38 1.57 -11.25 7.95
C ALA A 38 0.47 -10.44 8.66
N ARG A 39 0.69 -9.15 8.88
CA ARG A 39 -0.31 -8.26 9.49
C ARG A 39 -1.53 -8.08 8.60
N VAL A 40 -1.33 -7.92 7.30
CA VAL A 40 -2.40 -7.82 6.32
C VAL A 40 -3.21 -9.12 6.28
N GLU A 41 -2.56 -10.26 6.23
CA GLU A 41 -3.22 -11.57 6.25
C GLU A 41 -4.06 -11.77 7.51
N GLN A 42 -3.56 -11.35 8.68
CA GLN A 42 -4.30 -11.40 9.94
C GLN A 42 -5.54 -10.50 9.90
N LEU A 43 -5.43 -9.31 9.34
CA LEU A 43 -6.57 -8.40 9.16
C LEU A 43 -7.62 -8.98 8.22
N LEU A 44 -7.21 -9.56 7.11
CA LEU A 44 -8.11 -10.17 6.13
C LEU A 44 -8.85 -11.37 6.74
N GLU A 45 -8.16 -12.20 7.51
CA GLU A 45 -8.76 -13.33 8.20
C GLU A 45 -9.75 -12.89 9.29
N LYS A 46 -9.37 -11.87 10.06
CA LYS A 46 -10.26 -11.27 11.05
C LYS A 46 -11.54 -10.73 10.40
N GLN A 47 -11.40 -10.08 9.25
CA GLN A 47 -12.55 -9.56 8.50
C GLN A 47 -13.49 -10.68 8.05
N ARG A 48 -12.96 -11.79 7.56
CA ARG A 48 -13.77 -12.96 7.18
C ARG A 48 -14.56 -13.50 8.36
N ARG A 49 -13.95 -13.55 9.55
CA ARG A 49 -14.63 -14.00 10.78
C ARG A 49 -15.73 -13.05 11.19
N VAL A 50 -15.49 -11.75 11.14
CA VAL A 50 -16.48 -10.73 11.47
C VAL A 50 -17.65 -10.77 10.49
N GLU A 51 -17.40 -10.87 9.20
CA GLU A 51 -18.43 -11.01 8.16
C GLU A 51 -19.27 -12.27 8.38
N ALA A 52 -18.64 -13.40 8.71
CA ALA A 52 -19.33 -14.64 9.01
C ALA A 52 -20.25 -14.51 10.23
N LEU A 53 -19.80 -13.80 11.28
CA LEU A 53 -20.61 -13.53 12.47
C LEU A 53 -21.79 -12.63 12.16
N VAL A 54 -21.61 -11.57 11.38
CA VAL A 54 -22.67 -10.65 10.98
C VAL A 54 -23.71 -11.38 10.14
N GLN A 55 -23.31 -12.27 9.24
CA GLN A 55 -24.23 -13.07 8.44
C GLN A 55 -25.01 -14.10 9.26
N ARG A 56 -24.43 -14.60 10.35
CA ARG A 56 -25.09 -15.56 11.25
C ARG A 56 -26.10 -14.91 12.20
N GLU A 57 -25.93 -13.64 12.53
CA GLU A 57 -26.91 -12.94 13.35
C GLU A 57 -28.22 -12.75 12.59
N GLN A 58 -29.25 -13.45 13.05
CA GLN A 58 -30.61 -13.29 12.56
C GLN A 58 -31.20 -12.02 13.15
N THR A 59 -30.73 -10.87 12.70
CA THR A 59 -31.36 -9.61 13.08
C THR A 59 -32.57 -9.35 12.16
N PRO A 60 -33.72 -8.99 12.72
CA PRO A 60 -34.96 -8.85 11.95
C PRO A 60 -35.03 -7.61 11.04
N ALA A 61 -34.02 -6.75 11.04
CA ALA A 61 -33.99 -5.56 10.20
C ALA A 61 -32.81 -5.65 9.22
N GLU A 62 -33.10 -5.91 7.95
CA GLU A 62 -32.12 -5.91 6.86
C GLU A 62 -31.38 -4.57 6.76
N GLU A 63 -32.04 -3.46 7.07
CA GLU A 63 -31.43 -2.12 7.07
C GLU A 63 -30.31 -1.97 8.11
N LYS A 64 -30.50 -2.51 9.33
CA LYS A 64 -29.48 -2.51 10.38
C LYS A 64 -28.31 -3.40 10.00
N LYS A 65 -28.58 -4.54 9.41
CA LYS A 65 -27.56 -5.48 8.95
C LYS A 65 -26.68 -4.83 7.87
N ALA A 66 -27.30 -4.19 6.88
CA ALA A 66 -26.59 -3.48 5.82
C ALA A 66 -25.73 -2.35 6.38
N LEU A 67 -26.23 -1.60 7.37
CA LEU A 67 -25.49 -0.53 8.01
C LEU A 67 -24.28 -1.05 8.79
N VAL A 68 -24.44 -2.13 9.54
CA VAL A 68 -23.36 -2.79 10.28
C VAL A 68 -22.31 -3.32 9.32
N GLU A 69 -22.70 -3.97 8.23
CA GLU A 69 -21.78 -4.46 7.19
C GLU A 69 -20.97 -3.31 6.57
N GLN A 70 -21.60 -2.17 6.29
CA GLN A 70 -20.90 -0.99 5.77
C GLN A 70 -19.90 -0.42 6.76
N LEU A 71 -20.25 -0.34 8.05
CA LEU A 71 -19.36 0.15 9.10
C LEU A 71 -18.16 -0.77 9.30
N VAL A 72 -18.39 -2.07 9.32
CA VAL A 72 -17.33 -3.08 9.44
C VAL A 72 -16.41 -3.03 8.24
N HIS A 73 -16.94 -2.92 7.03
CA HIS A 73 -16.17 -2.81 5.80
C HIS A 73 -15.31 -1.54 5.80
N ARG A 74 -15.87 -0.41 6.21
CA ARG A 74 -15.12 0.86 6.31
C ARG A 74 -14.00 0.79 7.32
N GLN A 75 -14.25 0.20 8.50
CA GLN A 75 -13.22 -0.02 9.51
C GLN A 75 -12.08 -0.90 8.98
N HIS A 76 -12.43 -1.95 8.26
CA HIS A 76 -11.45 -2.86 7.67
C HIS A 76 -10.59 -2.14 6.62
N LEU A 77 -11.20 -1.40 5.70
CA LEU A 77 -10.48 -0.61 4.71
C LEU A 77 -9.54 0.40 5.37
N ASN A 78 -9.96 1.08 6.42
CA ASN A 78 -9.14 2.02 7.16
C ASN A 78 -7.95 1.32 7.83
N ALA A 79 -8.13 0.13 8.37
CA ALA A 79 -7.05 -0.66 8.98
C ALA A 79 -6.01 -1.10 7.93
N VAL A 80 -6.47 -1.60 6.79
CA VAL A 80 -5.59 -1.95 5.65
C VAL A 80 -4.84 -0.70 5.17
N LYS A 81 -5.54 0.38 4.97
CA LYS A 81 -4.98 1.67 4.54
C LYS A 81 -3.89 2.18 5.48
N SER A 82 -4.10 2.07 6.80
CA SER A 82 -3.10 2.47 7.80
C SER A 82 -1.79 1.68 7.67
N ILE A 83 -1.86 0.41 7.33
CA ILE A 83 -0.68 -0.42 7.11
C ILE A 83 0.01 -0.01 5.80
N VAL A 84 -0.74 0.08 4.72
CA VAL A 84 -0.22 0.33 3.36
C VAL A 84 0.39 1.72 3.23
N ASP A 85 -0.21 2.73 3.87
CA ASP A 85 0.26 4.12 3.81
C ASP A 85 1.69 4.30 4.34
N ARG A 86 2.15 3.39 5.20
CA ARG A 86 3.49 3.42 5.80
C ARG A 86 4.54 2.64 5.02
N LEU A 87 4.11 1.90 4.00
CA LEU A 87 4.99 1.01 3.26
C LEU A 87 5.56 1.67 2.01
N HIS A 88 6.75 1.25 1.64
CA HIS A 88 7.35 1.59 0.35
C HIS A 88 6.58 0.88 -0.79
N PRO A 89 6.48 1.47 -2.01
CA PRO A 89 5.82 0.81 -3.14
C PRO A 89 6.30 -0.61 -3.44
N ALA A 90 7.60 -0.88 -3.29
CA ALA A 90 8.15 -2.22 -3.47
C ALA A 90 7.61 -3.23 -2.45
N ASP A 91 7.38 -2.81 -1.21
CA ASP A 91 6.83 -3.65 -0.16
C ASP A 91 5.34 -3.91 -0.39
N ILE A 92 4.60 -2.92 -0.86
CA ILE A 92 3.20 -3.07 -1.26
C ILE A 92 3.10 -4.05 -2.43
N ALA A 93 3.97 -3.92 -3.43
CA ALA A 93 4.03 -4.84 -4.57
C ALA A 93 4.27 -6.28 -4.12
N TYR A 94 5.18 -6.49 -3.18
CA TYR A 94 5.45 -7.80 -2.59
C TYR A 94 4.19 -8.41 -1.95
N ILE A 95 3.45 -7.61 -1.19
CA ILE A 95 2.20 -8.03 -0.54
C ILE A 95 1.14 -8.40 -1.60
N LEU A 96 0.97 -7.56 -2.61
CA LEU A 96 0.00 -7.80 -3.68
C LEU A 96 0.29 -9.08 -4.45
N GLU A 97 1.56 -9.40 -4.68
CA GLU A 97 1.95 -10.63 -5.37
C GLU A 97 1.75 -11.89 -4.52
N ALA A 98 1.90 -11.77 -3.20
CA ALA A 98 1.75 -12.89 -2.29
C ALA A 98 0.29 -13.26 -2.01
N LEU A 99 -0.64 -12.34 -2.23
CA LEU A 99 -2.06 -12.53 -1.90
C LEU A 99 -2.86 -13.14 -3.05
N PRO A 100 -3.88 -13.96 -2.75
CA PRO A 100 -4.84 -14.39 -3.76
C PRO A 100 -5.63 -13.19 -4.30
N LEU A 101 -6.28 -13.37 -5.46
CA LEU A 101 -6.90 -12.28 -6.22
C LEU A 101 -7.88 -11.44 -5.39
N GLU A 102 -8.78 -12.06 -4.64
CA GLU A 102 -9.76 -11.32 -3.83
C GLU A 102 -9.09 -10.43 -2.77
N ASP A 103 -8.12 -10.99 -2.06
CA ASP A 103 -7.37 -10.28 -1.04
C ASP A 103 -6.49 -9.19 -1.63
N ARG A 104 -5.89 -9.47 -2.79
CA ARG A 104 -5.11 -8.50 -3.56
C ARG A 104 -5.94 -7.27 -3.91
N LEU A 105 -7.14 -7.45 -4.44
CA LEU A 105 -8.03 -6.36 -4.79
C LEU A 105 -8.49 -5.57 -3.57
N THR A 106 -8.71 -6.23 -2.45
CA THR A 106 -9.05 -5.57 -1.18
C THR A 106 -7.91 -4.65 -0.72
N VAL A 107 -6.68 -5.13 -0.76
CA VAL A 107 -5.50 -4.31 -0.41
C VAL A 107 -5.32 -3.17 -1.41
N TRP A 108 -5.48 -3.44 -2.70
CA TRP A 108 -5.38 -2.43 -3.75
C TRP A 108 -6.36 -1.27 -3.56
N ASP A 109 -7.59 -1.56 -3.13
CA ASP A 109 -8.57 -0.54 -2.80
C ASP A 109 -8.14 0.37 -1.65
N GLY A 110 -7.27 -0.11 -0.78
CA GLY A 110 -6.71 0.67 0.33
C GLY A 110 -5.51 1.54 -0.06
N VAL A 111 -4.96 1.39 -1.25
CA VAL A 111 -3.83 2.19 -1.74
C VAL A 111 -4.33 3.57 -2.21
N LYS A 112 -3.60 4.63 -1.85
CA LYS A 112 -3.89 5.97 -2.35
C LYS A 112 -3.66 6.07 -3.84
N ALA A 113 -4.58 6.74 -4.53
CA ALA A 113 -4.54 6.89 -5.99
C ALA A 113 -3.24 7.51 -6.52
N ASP A 114 -2.64 8.43 -5.77
CA ASP A 114 -1.37 9.07 -6.14
C ASP A 114 -0.17 8.11 -6.08
N ARG A 115 -0.31 6.94 -5.45
CA ARG A 115 0.73 5.90 -5.37
C ARG A 115 0.53 4.76 -6.36
N ASP A 116 -0.62 4.68 -7.01
CA ASP A 116 -0.99 3.58 -7.89
C ASP A 116 0.06 3.34 -8.99
N GLY A 117 0.50 4.40 -9.64
CA GLY A 117 1.47 4.32 -10.73
C GLY A 117 2.80 3.69 -10.32
N GLU A 118 3.34 4.08 -9.18
CA GLU A 118 4.61 3.55 -8.66
C GLU A 118 4.50 2.06 -8.35
N ILE A 119 3.37 1.65 -7.78
CA ILE A 119 3.13 0.24 -7.43
C ILE A 119 2.93 -0.60 -8.70
N LEU A 120 2.22 -0.08 -9.69
CA LEU A 120 1.99 -0.77 -10.96
C LEU A 120 3.29 -1.07 -11.71
N ILE A 121 4.31 -0.22 -11.57
CA ILE A 121 5.64 -0.47 -12.14
C ILE A 121 6.36 -1.61 -11.41
N GLU A 122 6.20 -1.69 -10.10
CA GLU A 122 6.94 -2.65 -9.25
C GLU A 122 6.39 -4.08 -9.32
N VAL A 123 5.11 -4.26 -9.62
CA VAL A 123 4.49 -5.60 -9.67
C VAL A 123 4.81 -6.32 -10.98
N SER A 124 4.66 -7.66 -10.97
CA SER A 124 4.78 -8.49 -12.17
C SER A 124 3.69 -8.16 -13.19
N ASP A 125 3.92 -8.55 -14.44
CA ASP A 125 2.97 -8.33 -15.53
C ASP A 125 1.59 -8.95 -15.25
N ALA A 126 1.58 -10.16 -14.70
CA ALA A 126 0.35 -10.87 -14.36
C ALA A 126 -0.46 -10.14 -13.28
N VAL A 127 0.20 -9.68 -12.23
CA VAL A 127 -0.44 -8.91 -11.15
C VAL A 127 -0.91 -7.57 -11.67
N ARG A 128 -0.09 -6.89 -12.47
CA ARG A 128 -0.44 -5.61 -13.09
C ARG A 128 -1.74 -5.70 -13.90
N GLU A 129 -1.89 -6.73 -14.69
CA GLU A 129 -3.11 -6.96 -15.47
C GLU A 129 -4.34 -7.09 -14.57
N THR A 130 -4.24 -7.81 -13.45
CA THR A 130 -5.36 -7.95 -12.51
C THR A 130 -5.74 -6.63 -11.86
N LEU A 131 -4.75 -5.82 -11.52
CA LEU A 131 -4.98 -4.51 -10.90
C LEU A 131 -5.58 -3.51 -11.91
N ILE A 132 -5.05 -3.45 -13.12
CA ILE A 132 -5.55 -2.58 -14.19
C ILE A 132 -6.99 -2.95 -14.56
N ALA A 133 -7.30 -4.23 -14.63
CA ALA A 133 -8.66 -4.70 -14.93
C ALA A 133 -9.68 -4.25 -13.88
N SER A 134 -9.24 -4.03 -12.63
CA SER A 134 -10.10 -3.54 -11.55
C SER A 134 -10.27 -2.02 -11.54
N MET A 135 -9.45 -1.28 -12.28
CA MET A 135 -9.44 0.19 -12.30
C MET A 135 -10.39 0.74 -13.34
N ASN A 136 -11.02 1.86 -13.03
CA ASN A 136 -11.78 2.61 -14.02
C ASN A 136 -10.87 3.53 -14.85
N ARG A 137 -11.42 4.16 -15.89
CA ARG A 137 -10.65 5.00 -16.80
C ARG A 137 -10.01 6.21 -16.12
N GLU A 138 -10.71 6.85 -15.19
CA GLU A 138 -10.18 8.00 -14.44
C GLU A 138 -9.00 7.60 -13.56
N GLU A 139 -9.10 6.47 -12.88
CA GLU A 139 -8.02 5.93 -12.04
C GLU A 139 -6.78 5.63 -12.88
N LEU A 140 -6.94 5.06 -14.07
CA LEU A 140 -5.85 4.77 -15.00
C LEU A 140 -5.17 6.04 -15.50
N VAL A 141 -5.92 7.06 -15.85
CA VAL A 141 -5.39 8.34 -16.31
C VAL A 141 -4.61 9.02 -15.18
N ASP A 142 -5.16 9.04 -13.98
CA ASP A 142 -4.50 9.61 -12.79
C ASP A 142 -3.19 8.89 -12.47
N ALA A 143 -3.15 7.56 -12.59
CA ALA A 143 -1.94 6.78 -12.38
C ALA A 143 -0.84 7.12 -13.39
N VAL A 144 -1.19 7.27 -14.67
CA VAL A 144 -0.25 7.64 -15.73
C VAL A 144 0.27 9.07 -15.54
N GLU A 145 -0.61 10.01 -15.22
CA GLU A 145 -0.23 11.40 -14.95
C GLU A 145 0.71 11.51 -13.75
N SER A 146 0.46 10.73 -12.70
CA SER A 146 1.31 10.66 -11.52
C SER A 146 2.74 10.20 -11.86
N LEU A 147 2.87 9.20 -12.74
CA LEU A 147 4.15 8.72 -13.24
C LEU A 147 4.89 9.76 -14.08
N GLU A 148 4.20 10.43 -14.97
CA GLU A 148 4.78 11.49 -15.80
C GLU A 148 5.29 12.66 -14.97
N THR A 149 4.60 13.02 -13.91
CA THR A 149 5.01 14.07 -12.98
C THR A 149 6.28 13.68 -12.22
N ASP A 150 6.40 12.43 -11.80
CA ASP A 150 7.59 11.92 -11.12
C ASP A 150 8.81 11.84 -12.05
N GLU A 151 8.61 11.52 -13.33
CA GLU A 151 9.69 11.50 -14.33
C GLU A 151 10.22 12.90 -14.66
N ILE A 152 9.38 13.92 -14.58
CA ILE A 152 9.76 15.32 -14.87
C ILE A 152 10.48 15.97 -13.66
N ALA A 153 10.24 15.48 -12.48
CA ALA A 153 10.88 15.98 -11.26
C ALA A 153 12.23 15.36 -11.00
#